data_46b436c61daf73f9b81038d304aa76f6
#
_entry.id   46b436c61daf73f9b81038d304aa76f6
#
_cell.length_a   1.000
_cell.length_b   1.000
_cell.length_c   1.000
_cell.angle_alpha   90.00
_cell.angle_beta   90.00
_cell.angle_gamma   90.00
#
_symmetry.space_group_name_H-M   'P 1'
#
loop_
_entity.id
_entity.type
_entity.pdbx_description
1 polymer ?
#
loop_
_entity_poly.entity_id
_entity_poly.type
_entity_poly.pdbx_seq_one_letter_code
_entity_poly.pdbx_strand_id
1 'polypeptide(L)'
;MGYKHGTYGVIGQSIVTGATQGDTVVVYFGTAPVNLIREYADLGIINNPVRVRNMQDVQAKVGYSSNWEDFTLCEAFAQHFDNTVGNIGPIYIVNVLDPDTHRASEQITRELTFTNKRAEFESSSIILDTFAIAGKAEGVDYELSYNYTKGTVVVVALTALTVISATYYEVDTSLVTSADIIGQTTPAGEFTGMQALTLLYQKENAVADILAAPGWSHIPAVYIALIAVSQKINGHWDAFVNADIPIMDGTTAVDTIDKAKAWQAEKGYTSEFSKVYWPKIRDGGGRVFHLSTVGTVTMMRVDLSRNSIPFESPSNEQIMATSQFFGENSKNRGFDQQTANLLNEKGITTAVFWAGQWVLWGPHTAAFQFGGSMDARAIFDVNIRMLMFITNSFQLDHGTRIDSPMNPSLRDTILNIEQTKLDSLVSVGALIGNPIVEFLELENPVSDMMNGDFVWDIAVTNTPPLKSATARVVYTDEGFAAFFGGE
;
A
#
# COMPACT_ATOMS: atom_id res chain seq x y z
N MET A 1 22.19 -48.72 20.57
CA MET A 1 21.69 -48.58 19.18
C MET A 1 21.82 -49.90 18.47
N GLY A 2 20.73 -50.45 17.89
CA GLY A 2 20.79 -51.68 17.10
C GLY A 2 21.38 -51.46 15.72
N TYR A 3 21.97 -52.51 15.15
CA TYR A 3 22.47 -52.50 13.76
C TYR A 3 21.36 -52.10 12.80
N LYS A 4 21.63 -51.10 11.91
CA LYS A 4 20.71 -50.60 10.89
C LYS A 4 21.33 -50.75 9.51
N HIS A 5 20.59 -51.40 8.60
CA HIS A 5 20.97 -51.49 7.16
C HIS A 5 19.73 -51.18 6.32
N GLY A 6 19.69 -49.98 5.68
CA GLY A 6 18.56 -49.49 4.91
C GLY A 6 18.33 -48.01 5.10
N THR A 7 17.34 -47.46 4.37
CA THR A 7 16.93 -46.04 4.46
C THR A 7 15.89 -45.87 5.57
N TYR A 8 16.11 -44.92 6.45
CA TYR A 8 15.25 -44.69 7.63
C TYR A 8 14.81 -43.21 7.61
N GLY A 9 13.49 -42.98 7.72
CA GLY A 9 12.91 -41.69 7.93
C GLY A 9 12.52 -41.51 9.40
N VAL A 10 12.77 -40.36 9.96
CA VAL A 10 12.32 -39.95 11.31
C VAL A 10 11.61 -38.62 11.15
N ILE A 11 10.40 -38.52 11.72
CA ILE A 11 9.71 -37.22 11.82
C ILE A 11 10.44 -36.45 12.93
N GLY A 12 11.15 -35.39 12.53
CA GLY A 12 11.80 -34.45 13.45
C GLY A 12 10.78 -33.56 14.15
N GLN A 13 11.20 -32.92 15.24
CA GLN A 13 10.40 -31.86 15.85
C GLN A 13 10.28 -30.68 14.90
N SER A 14 9.11 -30.02 14.93
CA SER A 14 8.91 -28.76 14.17
C SER A 14 9.96 -27.74 14.59
N ILE A 15 10.77 -27.30 13.64
CA ILE A 15 11.61 -26.12 13.82
C ILE A 15 10.65 -24.94 13.66
N VAL A 16 10.39 -24.20 14.74
CA VAL A 16 9.77 -22.89 14.63
C VAL A 16 10.82 -21.99 14.00
N THR A 17 10.76 -21.85 12.68
CA THR A 17 11.52 -20.81 11.98
C THR A 17 11.04 -19.47 12.51
N GLY A 18 11.98 -18.56 12.79
CA GLY A 18 11.67 -17.15 13.04
C GLY A 18 10.77 -16.57 11.94
N ALA A 19 10.19 -15.41 12.16
CA ALA A 19 9.27 -14.78 11.23
C ALA A 19 9.85 -14.84 9.80
N THR A 20 9.34 -15.74 8.99
CA THR A 20 9.51 -15.71 7.54
C THR A 20 8.73 -14.52 7.05
N GLN A 21 9.27 -13.78 6.06
CA GLN A 21 8.50 -12.75 5.37
C GLN A 21 7.18 -13.41 4.92
N GLY A 22 6.08 -12.94 5.53
CA GLY A 22 4.74 -13.46 5.30
C GLY A 22 4.12 -12.88 4.04
N ASP A 23 2.82 -12.62 4.09
CA ASP A 23 2.09 -11.94 3.02
C ASP A 23 2.64 -10.54 2.76
N THR A 24 2.51 -10.02 1.51
CA THR A 24 2.87 -8.63 1.17
C THR A 24 2.16 -7.64 2.09
N VAL A 25 2.94 -6.86 2.83
CA VAL A 25 2.46 -5.91 3.85
C VAL A 25 2.32 -4.52 3.26
N VAL A 26 1.09 -4.05 3.17
CA VAL A 26 0.75 -2.71 2.70
C VAL A 26 0.36 -1.84 3.88
N VAL A 27 0.92 -0.61 3.95
CA VAL A 27 0.59 0.38 4.98
C VAL A 27 0.09 1.67 4.33
N TYR A 28 -1.08 2.12 4.77
CA TYR A 28 -1.68 3.38 4.34
C TYR A 28 -1.68 4.41 5.47
N PHE A 29 -1.39 5.67 5.11
CA PHE A 29 -1.45 6.83 6.01
C PHE A 29 -2.56 7.77 5.55
N GLY A 30 -3.36 8.29 6.48
CA GLY A 30 -4.45 9.19 6.14
C GLY A 30 -5.46 9.37 7.28
N THR A 31 -6.69 9.70 6.90
CA THR A 31 -7.80 9.94 7.82
C THR A 31 -8.86 8.84 7.70
N ALA A 32 -9.36 8.36 8.84
CA ALA A 32 -10.48 7.43 8.93
C ALA A 32 -11.54 7.97 9.90
N PRO A 33 -12.83 7.66 9.71
CA PRO A 33 -13.92 8.22 10.54
C PRO A 33 -14.04 7.50 11.89
N VAL A 34 -12.97 7.56 12.70
CA VAL A 34 -12.93 6.99 14.05
C VAL A 34 -13.91 7.68 15.00
N ASN A 35 -14.35 8.90 14.67
CA ASN A 35 -15.45 9.62 15.34
C ASN A 35 -16.80 8.87 15.30
N LEU A 36 -16.95 7.90 14.39
CA LEU A 36 -18.12 7.02 14.28
C LEU A 36 -17.99 5.73 15.10
N ILE A 37 -16.89 5.57 15.83
CA ILE A 37 -16.67 4.45 16.76
C ILE A 37 -16.93 4.95 18.18
N ARG A 38 -17.66 4.14 18.96
CA ARG A 38 -17.87 4.43 20.39
C ARG A 38 -16.60 4.12 21.17
N GLU A 39 -16.31 5.00 22.15
CA GLU A 39 -15.14 4.81 23.03
C GLU A 39 -13.82 4.70 22.26
N TYR A 40 -13.73 5.42 21.11
CA TYR A 40 -12.55 5.36 20.22
C TYR A 40 -11.24 5.67 20.94
N ALA A 41 -11.26 6.51 21.97
CA ALA A 41 -10.07 6.91 22.72
C ALA A 41 -9.41 5.71 23.44
N ASP A 42 -10.22 4.76 23.91
CA ASP A 42 -9.73 3.57 24.63
C ASP A 42 -9.17 2.49 23.70
N LEU A 43 -9.46 2.58 22.40
CA LEU A 43 -9.05 1.58 21.41
C LEU A 43 -7.59 1.76 20.93
N GLY A 44 -6.96 2.90 21.20
CA GLY A 44 -5.58 3.18 20.82
C GLY A 44 -5.33 3.12 19.31
N ILE A 45 -6.31 3.57 18.51
CA ILE A 45 -6.31 3.46 17.03
C ILE A 45 -5.79 4.71 16.33
N ILE A 46 -5.57 5.81 17.07
CA ILE A 46 -5.05 7.06 16.55
C ILE A 46 -3.54 7.02 16.59
N ASN A 47 -2.88 7.38 15.47
CA ASN A 47 -1.45 7.35 15.32
C ASN A 47 -0.80 5.99 15.68
N ASN A 48 -1.52 4.91 15.40
CA ASN A 48 -1.05 3.54 15.62
C ASN A 48 -1.30 2.69 14.37
N PRO A 49 -0.40 1.74 14.04
CA PRO A 49 -0.70 0.74 13.03
C PRO A 49 -1.87 -0.14 13.45
N VAL A 50 -2.90 -0.18 12.63
CA VAL A 50 -4.09 -1.01 12.83
C VAL A 50 -4.26 -1.98 11.68
N ARG A 51 -4.33 -3.28 11.97
CA ARG A 51 -4.59 -4.32 10.99
C ARG A 51 -6.08 -4.45 10.70
N VAL A 52 -6.46 -4.37 9.42
CA VAL A 52 -7.83 -4.60 8.94
C VAL A 52 -7.84 -5.67 7.86
N ARG A 53 -8.79 -6.59 7.93
CA ARG A 53 -8.84 -7.80 7.08
C ARG A 53 -9.95 -7.76 6.05
N ASN A 54 -11.00 -7.02 6.32
CA ASN A 54 -12.20 -6.93 5.50
C ASN A 54 -13.04 -5.70 5.92
N MET A 55 -14.10 -5.40 5.20
CA MET A 55 -14.97 -4.24 5.47
C MET A 55 -15.62 -4.30 6.87
N GLN A 56 -15.90 -5.48 7.41
CA GLN A 56 -16.44 -5.62 8.76
C GLN A 56 -15.42 -5.21 9.83
N ASP A 57 -14.14 -5.63 9.66
CA ASP A 57 -13.04 -5.18 10.53
C ASP A 57 -12.86 -3.65 10.46
N VAL A 58 -12.97 -3.05 9.25
CA VAL A 58 -12.89 -1.60 9.05
C VAL A 58 -13.97 -0.89 9.87
N GLN A 59 -15.24 -1.28 9.68
CA GLN A 59 -16.37 -0.66 10.36
C GLN A 59 -16.29 -0.80 11.89
N ALA A 60 -15.75 -1.93 12.38
CA ALA A 60 -15.65 -2.18 13.81
C ALA A 60 -14.45 -1.47 14.48
N LYS A 61 -13.34 -1.25 13.75
CA LYS A 61 -12.09 -0.75 14.34
C LYS A 61 -11.82 0.72 14.06
N VAL A 62 -12.16 1.20 12.85
CA VAL A 62 -11.75 2.55 12.41
C VAL A 62 -12.88 3.35 11.75
N GLY A 63 -14.05 2.73 11.59
CA GLY A 63 -15.18 3.34 10.92
C GLY A 63 -15.05 3.36 9.39
N TYR A 64 -16.14 3.66 8.71
CA TYR A 64 -16.20 3.80 7.26
C TYR A 64 -17.14 4.92 6.84
N SER A 65 -16.73 5.69 5.82
CA SER A 65 -17.56 6.69 5.16
C SER A 65 -17.34 6.64 3.66
N SER A 66 -18.36 6.96 2.88
CA SER A 66 -18.24 7.16 1.43
C SER A 66 -17.67 8.54 1.06
N ASN A 67 -17.49 9.43 2.02
CA ASN A 67 -16.84 10.72 1.86
C ASN A 67 -15.31 10.56 1.97
N TRP A 68 -14.65 10.26 0.85
CA TRP A 68 -13.22 10.00 0.81
C TRP A 68 -12.36 11.27 0.75
N GLU A 69 -12.96 12.43 0.52
CA GLU A 69 -12.27 13.71 0.61
C GLU A 69 -11.89 14.01 2.05
N ASP A 70 -12.82 13.74 2.98
CA ASP A 70 -12.59 13.90 4.41
C ASP A 70 -11.88 12.70 5.05
N PHE A 71 -12.21 11.49 4.60
CA PHE A 71 -11.73 10.24 5.19
C PHE A 71 -10.96 9.42 4.15
N THR A 72 -9.73 9.84 3.88
CA THR A 72 -8.91 9.37 2.74
C THR A 72 -8.58 7.88 2.79
N LEU A 73 -8.49 7.26 3.99
CA LEU A 73 -8.28 5.82 4.13
C LEU A 73 -9.48 4.99 3.67
N CYS A 74 -10.69 5.57 3.64
CA CYS A 74 -11.89 4.86 3.19
C CYS A 74 -11.84 4.50 1.70
N GLU A 75 -11.09 5.25 0.90
CA GLU A 75 -10.80 4.91 -0.49
C GLU A 75 -10.02 3.59 -0.59
N ALA A 76 -8.97 3.43 0.23
CA ALA A 76 -8.18 2.21 0.28
C ALA A 76 -9.04 1.02 0.73
N PHE A 77 -9.89 1.19 1.75
CA PHE A 77 -10.81 0.14 2.19
C PHE A 77 -11.76 -0.31 1.08
N ALA A 78 -12.30 0.63 0.30
CA ALA A 78 -13.17 0.30 -0.82
C ALA A 78 -12.40 -0.47 -1.92
N GLN A 79 -11.19 -0.05 -2.26
CA GLN A 79 -10.38 -0.74 -3.26
C GLN A 79 -9.91 -2.14 -2.82
N HIS A 80 -9.65 -2.33 -1.53
CA HIS A 80 -9.23 -3.64 -1.00
C HIS A 80 -10.39 -4.60 -0.75
N PHE A 81 -11.55 -4.10 -0.29
CA PHE A 81 -12.61 -4.95 0.27
C PHE A 81 -13.97 -4.83 -0.43
N ASP A 82 -14.08 -3.95 -1.45
CA ASP A 82 -15.27 -3.80 -2.31
C ASP A 82 -14.85 -3.68 -3.78
N ASN A 83 -13.96 -4.60 -4.21
CA ASN A 83 -13.34 -4.61 -5.52
C ASN A 83 -13.89 -5.74 -6.40
N THR A 84 -14.45 -5.39 -7.55
CA THR A 84 -15.04 -6.36 -8.48
C THR A 84 -14.02 -7.28 -9.16
N VAL A 85 -12.74 -6.93 -9.18
CA VAL A 85 -11.66 -7.80 -9.68
C VAL A 85 -11.26 -8.84 -8.64
N GLY A 86 -11.46 -8.54 -7.36
CA GLY A 86 -11.20 -9.44 -6.24
C GLY A 86 -10.74 -8.68 -4.99
N ASN A 87 -11.34 -9.02 -3.86
CA ASN A 87 -10.97 -8.46 -2.56
C ASN A 87 -9.65 -9.04 -2.09
N ILE A 88 -8.81 -8.21 -1.44
CA ILE A 88 -7.50 -8.60 -0.98
C ILE A 88 -7.12 -7.89 0.32
N GLY A 89 -6.52 -8.62 1.24
CA GLY A 89 -6.03 -8.16 2.54
C GLY A 89 -5.26 -9.26 3.24
N PRO A 90 -4.78 -9.06 4.47
CA PRO A 90 -4.99 -7.86 5.30
C PRO A 90 -4.17 -6.66 4.84
N ILE A 91 -4.57 -5.47 5.28
CA ILE A 91 -3.78 -4.24 5.16
C ILE A 91 -3.58 -3.60 6.53
N TYR A 92 -2.61 -2.72 6.62
CA TYR A 92 -2.35 -1.91 7.80
C TYR A 92 -2.64 -0.45 7.50
N ILE A 93 -3.15 0.27 8.47
CA ILE A 93 -3.41 1.71 8.35
C ILE A 93 -2.87 2.45 9.56
N VAL A 94 -2.48 3.69 9.35
CA VAL A 94 -2.21 4.66 10.41
C VAL A 94 -3.17 5.82 10.20
N ASN A 95 -4.15 5.92 11.08
CA ASN A 95 -5.10 7.03 11.09
C ASN A 95 -4.57 8.18 11.94
N VAL A 96 -4.53 9.38 11.37
CA VAL A 96 -4.08 10.60 12.06
C VAL A 96 -5.24 11.46 12.57
N LEU A 97 -6.46 11.21 12.11
CA LEU A 97 -7.63 11.95 12.59
C LEU A 97 -7.89 11.61 14.05
N ASP A 98 -7.82 12.60 14.89
CA ASP A 98 -8.14 12.54 16.32
C ASP A 98 -9.35 13.44 16.61
N PRO A 99 -10.51 12.88 16.98
CA PRO A 99 -11.70 13.66 17.23
C PRO A 99 -11.59 14.66 18.38
N ASP A 100 -10.59 14.52 19.26
CA ASP A 100 -10.37 15.50 20.35
C ASP A 100 -9.61 16.73 19.85
N THR A 101 -8.61 16.54 18.97
CA THR A 101 -7.79 17.65 18.43
C THR A 101 -8.39 18.25 17.16
N HIS A 102 -9.07 17.45 16.33
CA HIS A 102 -9.69 17.87 15.07
C HIS A 102 -11.20 18.06 15.23
N ARG A 103 -11.65 18.53 16.40
CA ARG A 103 -13.05 18.79 16.69
C ARG A 103 -13.43 20.21 16.28
N ALA A 104 -14.58 20.35 15.61
CA ALA A 104 -15.19 21.66 15.39
C ALA A 104 -15.49 22.36 16.72
N SER A 105 -15.26 23.66 16.76
CA SER A 105 -15.41 24.44 17.99
C SER A 105 -16.86 24.60 18.46
N GLU A 106 -17.80 24.52 17.53
CA GLU A 106 -19.23 24.74 17.80
C GLU A 106 -19.95 23.41 18.06
N GLN A 107 -20.79 23.42 19.10
CA GLN A 107 -21.70 22.31 19.39
C GLN A 107 -22.95 22.44 18.51
N ILE A 108 -23.28 21.36 17.82
CA ILE A 108 -24.49 21.26 17.00
C ILE A 108 -25.67 20.94 17.88
N THR A 109 -26.78 21.65 17.66
CA THR A 109 -28.09 21.29 18.24
C THR A 109 -29.01 20.85 17.12
N ARG A 110 -29.57 19.65 17.23
CA ARG A 110 -30.46 19.06 16.23
C ARG A 110 -31.76 18.59 16.83
N GLU A 111 -32.86 18.98 16.20
CA GLU A 111 -34.18 18.45 16.56
C GLU A 111 -34.37 17.07 15.93
N LEU A 112 -34.76 16.11 16.76
CA LEU A 112 -35.04 14.73 16.35
C LEU A 112 -36.52 14.48 16.41
N THR A 113 -37.11 14.01 15.31
CA THR A 113 -38.51 13.56 15.25
C THR A 113 -38.54 12.04 15.21
N PHE A 114 -39.16 11.42 16.20
CA PHE A 114 -39.28 9.98 16.30
C PHE A 114 -40.53 9.46 15.59
N THR A 115 -40.33 8.57 14.62
CA THR A 115 -41.42 7.80 13.96
C THR A 115 -41.21 6.33 14.28
N ASN A 116 -42.23 5.67 14.85
CA ASN A 116 -42.10 4.27 15.30
C ASN A 116 -40.90 4.04 16.22
N LYS A 117 -40.66 4.93 17.18
CA LYS A 117 -39.54 4.92 18.13
C LYS A 117 -38.14 5.09 17.49
N ARG A 118 -38.05 5.55 16.24
CA ARG A 118 -36.78 5.72 15.55
C ARG A 118 -36.65 7.13 14.99
N ALA A 119 -35.51 7.75 15.22
CA ALA A 119 -35.07 8.96 14.52
C ALA A 119 -33.77 8.62 13.78
N GLU A 120 -33.56 9.17 12.59
CA GLU A 120 -32.41 8.91 11.74
C GLU A 120 -32.03 10.19 11.02
N PHE A 121 -30.71 10.47 10.91
CA PHE A 121 -30.17 11.59 10.16
C PHE A 121 -28.80 11.29 9.61
N GLU A 122 -28.46 11.90 8.47
CA GLU A 122 -27.15 11.76 7.84
C GLU A 122 -26.12 12.62 8.56
N SER A 123 -24.98 12.06 8.91
CA SER A 123 -23.74 12.73 9.31
C SER A 123 -22.60 11.72 9.31
N SER A 124 -21.48 12.07 8.66
CA SER A 124 -20.22 11.33 8.76
C SER A 124 -19.22 12.00 9.69
N SER A 125 -19.46 13.24 10.06
CA SER A 125 -18.60 14.07 10.92
C SER A 125 -18.95 14.01 12.41
N ILE A 126 -20.12 13.53 12.78
CA ILE A 126 -20.52 13.43 14.19
C ILE A 126 -19.50 12.65 15.04
N ILE A 127 -19.17 13.17 16.21
CA ILE A 127 -18.43 12.43 17.25
C ILE A 127 -19.48 11.74 18.13
N LEU A 128 -19.68 10.43 17.91
CA LEU A 128 -20.77 9.68 18.57
C LEU A 128 -20.71 9.74 20.09
N ASP A 129 -19.51 9.79 20.68
CA ASP A 129 -19.32 9.87 22.14
C ASP A 129 -19.77 11.20 22.75
N THR A 130 -19.95 12.23 21.92
CA THR A 130 -20.43 13.53 22.36
C THR A 130 -21.94 13.72 22.24
N PHE A 131 -22.63 12.73 21.64
CA PHE A 131 -24.06 12.82 21.44
C PHE A 131 -24.82 12.74 22.76
N ALA A 132 -25.73 13.70 22.99
CA ALA A 132 -26.51 13.76 24.20
C ALA A 132 -27.95 14.31 23.92
N ILE A 133 -28.89 13.78 24.65
CA ILE A 133 -30.26 14.30 24.70
C ILE A 133 -30.50 14.83 26.12
N ALA A 134 -30.86 16.12 26.23
CA ALA A 134 -31.05 16.77 27.55
C ALA A 134 -32.07 16.03 28.41
N GLY A 135 -31.68 15.68 29.63
CA GLY A 135 -32.53 14.98 30.60
C GLY A 135 -32.84 13.52 30.24
N LYS A 136 -32.07 12.92 29.30
CA LYS A 136 -32.21 11.52 28.88
C LYS A 136 -30.89 10.81 28.99
N ALA A 137 -30.91 9.51 29.32
CA ALA A 137 -29.74 8.66 29.44
C ALA A 137 -29.72 7.59 28.33
N GLU A 138 -28.59 7.43 27.66
CA GLU A 138 -28.34 6.32 26.74
C GLU A 138 -28.40 4.99 27.48
N GLY A 139 -28.91 3.94 26.84
CA GLY A 139 -29.12 2.63 27.43
C GLY A 139 -30.37 2.54 28.33
N VAL A 140 -31.00 3.68 28.67
CA VAL A 140 -32.24 3.75 29.51
C VAL A 140 -33.39 4.38 28.74
N ASP A 141 -33.18 5.55 28.17
CA ASP A 141 -34.20 6.28 27.43
C ASP A 141 -34.10 6.11 25.93
N TYR A 142 -32.86 5.91 25.41
CA TYR A 142 -32.57 5.70 23.99
C TYR A 142 -31.32 4.87 23.81
N GLU A 143 -31.15 4.32 22.59
CA GLU A 143 -29.94 3.71 22.10
C GLU A 143 -29.42 4.48 20.88
N LEU A 144 -28.11 4.64 20.78
CA LEU A 144 -27.41 5.30 19.69
C LEU A 144 -26.59 4.30 18.89
N SER A 145 -26.67 4.36 17.57
CA SER A 145 -25.86 3.54 16.66
C SER A 145 -25.60 4.24 15.33
N TYR A 146 -24.67 3.75 14.56
CA TYR A 146 -24.39 4.25 13.21
C TYR A 146 -24.66 3.19 12.14
N ASN A 147 -25.35 3.59 11.09
CA ASN A 147 -25.64 2.73 9.95
C ASN A 147 -24.68 3.05 8.80
N TYR A 148 -23.62 2.27 8.67
CA TYR A 148 -22.59 2.46 7.65
C TYR A 148 -23.09 2.30 6.20
N THR A 149 -24.15 1.51 5.97
CA THR A 149 -24.73 1.32 4.63
C THR A 149 -25.45 2.59 4.15
N LYS A 150 -26.08 3.32 5.08
CA LYS A 150 -26.84 4.53 4.76
C LYS A 150 -26.07 5.82 5.07
N GLY A 151 -24.97 5.74 5.84
CA GLY A 151 -24.28 6.92 6.35
C GLY A 151 -25.07 7.72 7.38
N THR A 152 -25.89 7.05 8.20
CA THR A 152 -26.83 7.70 9.10
C THR A 152 -26.59 7.36 10.56
N VAL A 153 -26.78 8.36 11.41
CA VAL A 153 -26.92 8.20 12.85
C VAL A 153 -28.34 7.73 13.15
N VAL A 154 -28.46 6.68 13.95
CA VAL A 154 -29.70 6.04 14.30
C VAL A 154 -29.93 6.16 15.80
N VAL A 155 -31.03 6.79 16.19
CA VAL A 155 -31.48 6.91 17.59
C VAL A 155 -32.75 6.11 17.77
N VAL A 156 -32.71 5.09 18.63
CA VAL A 156 -33.88 4.25 18.95
C VAL A 156 -34.41 4.63 20.34
N ALA A 157 -35.64 5.09 20.43
CA ALA A 157 -36.25 5.43 21.69
C ALA A 157 -36.68 4.18 22.49
N LEU A 158 -36.19 4.01 23.68
CA LEU A 158 -36.59 2.96 24.63
C LEU A 158 -37.84 3.42 25.45
N THR A 159 -37.96 4.71 25.66
CA THR A 159 -39.12 5.36 26.32
C THR A 159 -39.95 6.13 25.31
N ALA A 160 -41.03 6.80 25.75
CA ALA A 160 -41.87 7.61 24.86
C ALA A 160 -41.15 8.93 24.52
N LEU A 161 -40.56 9.00 23.31
CA LEU A 161 -39.99 10.21 22.72
C LEU A 161 -40.73 10.53 21.43
N THR A 162 -41.06 11.82 21.20
CA THR A 162 -41.76 12.30 19.98
C THR A 162 -40.89 13.28 19.20
N VAL A 163 -40.68 14.46 19.75
CA VAL A 163 -39.78 15.50 19.23
C VAL A 163 -38.89 15.95 20.38
N ILE A 164 -37.58 15.93 20.18
CA ILE A 164 -36.60 16.30 21.22
C ILE A 164 -35.33 16.82 20.59
N SER A 165 -34.64 17.75 21.24
CA SER A 165 -33.34 18.26 20.80
C SER A 165 -32.23 17.38 21.32
N ALA A 166 -31.31 17.00 20.43
CA ALA A 166 -30.02 16.40 20.73
C ALA A 166 -28.88 17.40 20.49
N THR A 167 -27.80 17.24 21.20
CA THR A 167 -26.57 18.01 21.00
C THR A 167 -25.40 17.06 20.76
N TYR A 168 -24.43 17.49 19.95
CA TYR A 168 -23.19 16.74 19.67
C TYR A 168 -22.15 17.67 19.08
N TYR A 169 -20.90 17.19 19.01
CA TYR A 169 -19.82 17.84 18.26
C TYR A 169 -19.53 17.05 16.98
N GLU A 170 -18.89 17.72 16.05
CA GLU A 170 -18.43 17.14 14.79
C GLU A 170 -16.92 17.25 14.68
N VAL A 171 -16.29 16.33 13.94
CA VAL A 171 -14.91 16.49 13.48
C VAL A 171 -14.88 17.52 12.35
N ASP A 172 -13.82 18.32 12.34
CA ASP A 172 -13.46 19.23 11.25
C ASP A 172 -12.20 18.68 10.57
N THR A 173 -12.35 17.94 9.50
CA THR A 173 -11.25 17.31 8.78
C THR A 173 -10.31 18.31 8.13
N SER A 174 -10.75 19.57 7.93
CA SER A 174 -9.88 20.64 7.43
C SER A 174 -8.79 21.06 8.41
N LEU A 175 -8.91 20.69 9.67
CA LEU A 175 -7.87 20.88 10.69
C LEU A 175 -6.72 19.86 10.55
N VAL A 176 -6.95 18.74 9.88
CA VAL A 176 -5.88 17.78 9.57
C VAL A 176 -4.98 18.35 8.48
N THR A 177 -3.71 18.39 8.74
CA THR A 177 -2.71 18.99 7.85
C THR A 177 -1.70 17.96 7.34
N SER A 178 -0.88 18.32 6.36
CA SER A 178 0.25 17.50 5.93
C SER A 178 1.25 17.22 7.07
N ALA A 179 1.34 18.11 8.07
CA ALA A 179 2.20 17.89 9.24
C ALA A 179 1.70 16.73 10.11
N ASP A 180 0.38 16.53 10.23
CA ASP A 180 -0.20 15.41 10.96
C ASP A 180 0.05 14.09 10.24
N ILE A 181 -0.03 14.08 8.90
CA ILE A 181 0.30 12.91 8.08
C ILE A 181 1.78 12.54 8.18
N ILE A 182 2.69 13.54 8.06
CA ILE A 182 4.14 13.33 8.19
C ILE A 182 4.49 12.86 9.60
N GLY A 183 3.85 13.45 10.58
CA GLY A 183 4.04 13.14 11.99
C GLY A 183 5.42 13.48 12.53
N GLN A 184 5.62 13.12 13.78
CA GLN A 184 6.86 13.35 14.51
C GLN A 184 7.01 12.35 15.66
N THR A 185 8.20 12.34 16.25
CA THR A 185 8.38 11.75 17.59
C THR A 185 8.19 12.88 18.60
N THR A 186 7.21 12.75 19.48
CA THR A 186 6.94 13.76 20.51
C THR A 186 8.04 13.78 21.58
N PRO A 187 8.18 14.86 22.37
CA PRO A 187 9.11 14.88 23.50
C PRO A 187 8.86 13.78 24.55
N ALA A 188 7.64 13.24 24.60
CA ALA A 188 7.29 12.09 25.45
C ALA A 188 7.71 10.74 24.84
N GLY A 189 8.24 10.74 23.61
CA GLY A 189 8.65 9.53 22.90
C GLY A 189 7.52 8.84 22.13
N GLU A 190 6.37 9.49 21.95
CA GLU A 190 5.26 8.96 21.17
C GLU A 190 5.47 9.24 19.68
N PHE A 191 5.06 8.32 18.84
CA PHE A 191 5.12 8.46 17.39
C PHE A 191 3.77 8.90 16.84
N THR A 192 3.77 9.88 15.94
CA THR A 192 2.57 10.32 15.23
C THR A 192 2.74 10.22 13.72
N GLY A 193 1.62 10.19 12.98
CA GLY A 193 1.63 10.12 11.51
C GLY A 193 2.48 8.97 10.98
N MET A 194 3.29 9.24 9.96
CA MET A 194 4.16 8.24 9.34
C MET A 194 5.22 7.68 10.29
N GLN A 195 5.61 8.43 11.34
CA GLN A 195 6.61 7.95 12.30
C GLN A 195 6.09 6.75 13.12
N ALA A 196 4.76 6.60 13.22
CA ALA A 196 4.12 5.44 13.84
C ALA A 196 4.40 4.11 13.11
N LEU A 197 4.92 4.16 11.87
CA LEU A 197 5.41 2.98 11.15
C LEU A 197 6.43 2.18 11.98
N THR A 198 7.22 2.87 12.80
CA THR A 198 8.19 2.26 13.72
C THR A 198 7.56 1.23 14.67
N LEU A 199 6.27 1.38 14.98
CA LEU A 199 5.54 0.48 15.88
C LEU A 199 5.04 -0.79 15.19
N LEU A 200 5.04 -0.84 13.85
CA LEU A 200 4.43 -1.93 13.08
C LEU A 200 5.03 -3.30 13.44
N TYR A 201 6.36 -3.40 13.40
CA TYR A 201 7.03 -4.65 13.71
C TYR A 201 6.80 -5.10 15.16
N GLN A 202 6.89 -4.18 16.10
CA GLN A 202 6.72 -4.48 17.52
C GLN A 202 5.30 -4.92 17.88
N LYS A 203 4.28 -4.30 17.25
CA LYS A 203 2.87 -4.55 17.57
C LYS A 203 2.25 -5.68 16.77
N GLU A 204 2.61 -5.77 15.50
CA GLU A 204 1.96 -6.65 14.54
C GLU A 204 2.88 -7.74 13.98
N ASN A 205 4.17 -7.72 14.36
CA ASN A 205 5.22 -8.60 13.82
C ASN A 205 5.22 -8.61 12.28
N ALA A 206 5.05 -7.43 11.68
CA ALA A 206 4.98 -7.22 10.24
C ALA A 206 6.00 -6.19 9.79
N VAL A 207 6.62 -6.42 8.64
CA VAL A 207 7.54 -5.50 7.96
C VAL A 207 6.84 -4.94 6.74
N ALA A 208 6.81 -3.61 6.60
CA ALA A 208 6.15 -2.97 5.48
C ALA A 208 6.89 -3.21 4.17
N ASP A 209 6.17 -3.60 3.11
CA ASP A 209 6.66 -3.74 1.75
C ASP A 209 6.25 -2.56 0.86
N ILE A 210 5.05 -2.02 1.08
CA ILE A 210 4.49 -0.93 0.26
C ILE A 210 3.86 0.12 1.18
N LEU A 211 4.19 1.39 0.93
CA LEU A 211 3.63 2.56 1.62
C LEU A 211 2.82 3.42 0.64
N ALA A 212 1.66 3.90 1.08
CA ALA A 212 0.86 4.85 0.31
C ALA A 212 0.08 5.82 1.23
N ALA A 213 -0.22 7.01 0.72
CA ALA A 213 -1.03 8.01 1.41
C ALA A 213 -2.02 8.64 0.42
N PRO A 214 -3.13 7.94 0.10
CA PRO A 214 -4.13 8.44 -0.84
C PRO A 214 -4.71 9.78 -0.38
N GLY A 215 -4.88 10.72 -1.31
CA GLY A 215 -5.32 12.08 -1.01
C GLY A 215 -4.24 12.99 -0.44
N TRP A 216 -3.06 12.47 -0.05
CA TRP A 216 -1.97 13.24 0.57
C TRP A 216 -0.65 13.15 -0.20
N SER A 217 -0.40 12.04 -0.88
CA SER A 217 0.89 11.75 -1.53
C SER A 217 1.27 12.73 -2.64
N HIS A 218 0.31 13.50 -3.17
CA HIS A 218 0.55 14.56 -4.15
C HIS A 218 1.12 15.86 -3.54
N ILE A 219 1.16 15.97 -2.21
CA ILE A 219 1.79 17.09 -1.51
C ILE A 219 3.30 16.81 -1.42
N PRO A 220 4.18 17.67 -1.98
CA PRO A 220 5.62 17.37 -2.05
C PRO A 220 6.28 17.06 -0.71
N ALA A 221 5.90 17.75 0.36
CA ALA A 221 6.42 17.47 1.70
C ALA A 221 6.03 16.07 2.19
N VAL A 222 4.80 15.62 1.90
CA VAL A 222 4.32 14.27 2.24
C VAL A 222 5.04 13.21 1.42
N TYR A 223 5.24 13.44 0.11
CA TYR A 223 6.00 12.52 -0.75
C TYR A 223 7.44 12.35 -0.26
N ILE A 224 8.13 13.45 0.03
CA ILE A 224 9.52 13.41 0.57
C ILE A 224 9.56 12.65 1.89
N ALA A 225 8.58 12.88 2.78
CA ALA A 225 8.49 12.16 4.05
C ALA A 225 8.21 10.66 3.84
N LEU A 226 7.32 10.27 2.90
CA LEU A 226 7.09 8.87 2.54
C LEU A 226 8.38 8.18 2.09
N ILE A 227 9.15 8.83 1.20
CA ILE A 227 10.44 8.29 0.75
C ILE A 227 11.42 8.16 1.94
N ALA A 228 11.48 9.16 2.81
CA ALA A 228 12.38 9.12 3.96
C ALA A 228 12.04 8.02 4.96
N VAL A 229 10.75 7.83 5.29
CA VAL A 229 10.34 6.80 6.25
C VAL A 229 10.34 5.40 5.64
N SER A 230 10.30 5.27 4.29
CA SER A 230 10.37 3.98 3.61
C SER A 230 11.76 3.38 3.60
N GLN A 231 12.80 4.17 3.93
CA GLN A 231 14.18 3.72 3.93
C GLN A 231 14.64 3.47 5.37
N LYS A 232 15.22 2.28 5.59
CA LYS A 232 15.74 1.89 6.90
C LYS A 232 14.71 1.99 8.05
N ILE A 233 13.50 1.49 7.83
CA ILE A 233 12.46 1.37 8.86
C ILE A 233 13.07 0.65 10.07
N ASN A 234 13.00 1.27 11.26
CA ASN A 234 13.63 0.80 12.49
C ASN A 234 15.16 0.57 12.36
N GLY A 235 15.81 1.25 11.41
CA GLY A 235 17.24 1.05 11.11
C GLY A 235 17.55 -0.19 10.26
N HIS A 236 16.54 -0.89 9.76
CA HIS A 236 16.66 -2.19 9.11
C HIS A 236 16.06 -2.24 7.71
N TRP A 237 14.72 -2.21 7.61
CA TRP A 237 13.98 -2.62 6.44
C TRP A 237 13.66 -1.46 5.48
N ASP A 238 13.50 -1.81 4.22
CA ASP A 238 13.13 -0.86 3.18
C ASP A 238 11.76 -1.22 2.58
N ALA A 239 10.94 -0.22 2.25
CA ALA A 239 9.63 -0.36 1.62
C ALA A 239 9.53 0.50 0.35
N PHE A 240 8.63 0.12 -0.57
CA PHE A 240 8.39 0.83 -1.81
C PHE A 240 7.21 1.80 -1.68
N VAL A 241 7.29 2.98 -2.31
CA VAL A 241 6.29 4.04 -2.17
C VAL A 241 5.42 4.17 -3.42
N ASN A 242 4.10 4.23 -3.23
CA ASN A 242 3.15 4.60 -4.28
C ASN A 242 2.58 6.00 -4.02
N ALA A 243 2.69 6.89 -5.02
CA ALA A 243 2.28 8.28 -4.90
C ALA A 243 1.54 8.77 -6.15
N ASP A 244 0.73 9.82 -6.01
CA ASP A 244 -0.07 10.39 -7.08
C ASP A 244 0.49 11.71 -7.60
N ILE A 245 0.34 11.92 -8.90
CA ILE A 245 0.34 13.24 -9.50
C ILE A 245 -1.10 13.73 -9.44
N PRO A 246 -1.38 14.94 -8.91
CA PRO A 246 -2.74 15.43 -8.76
C PRO A 246 -3.37 15.76 -10.13
N ILE A 247 -4.69 15.75 -10.19
CA ILE A 247 -5.44 16.32 -11.33
C ILE A 247 -5.68 17.83 -11.18
N MET A 248 -5.48 18.35 -9.96
CA MET A 248 -5.52 19.77 -9.61
C MET A 248 -4.41 20.06 -8.61
N ASP A 249 -3.60 21.08 -8.83
CA ASP A 249 -2.62 21.63 -7.90
C ASP A 249 -3.07 23.03 -7.49
N GLY A 250 -3.72 23.12 -6.33
CA GLY A 250 -4.47 24.32 -5.95
C GLY A 250 -5.56 24.64 -6.96
N THR A 251 -5.45 25.80 -7.62
CA THR A 251 -6.38 26.23 -8.68
C THR A 251 -5.92 25.84 -10.10
N THR A 252 -4.73 25.22 -10.24
CA THR A 252 -4.15 24.87 -11.53
C THR A 252 -4.53 23.44 -11.91
N ALA A 253 -5.18 23.28 -13.07
CA ALA A 253 -5.52 21.96 -13.58
C ALA A 253 -4.27 21.23 -14.12
N VAL A 254 -4.05 20.00 -13.66
CA VAL A 254 -3.05 19.04 -14.17
C VAL A 254 -3.81 17.96 -14.95
N ASP A 255 -4.47 18.36 -16.01
CA ASP A 255 -5.47 17.59 -16.73
C ASP A 255 -5.02 17.12 -18.13
N THR A 256 -3.74 17.29 -18.47
CA THR A 256 -3.14 16.78 -19.70
C THR A 256 -1.83 16.06 -19.41
N ILE A 257 -1.40 15.19 -20.33
CA ILE A 257 -0.15 14.42 -20.24
C ILE A 257 1.06 15.36 -20.07
N ASP A 258 1.14 16.43 -20.84
CA ASP A 258 2.26 17.36 -20.75
C ASP A 258 2.30 18.10 -19.42
N LYS A 259 1.12 18.48 -18.88
CA LYS A 259 1.04 19.09 -17.54
C LYS A 259 1.43 18.09 -16.44
N ALA A 260 1.02 16.83 -16.54
CA ALA A 260 1.41 15.80 -15.58
C ALA A 260 2.94 15.56 -15.59
N LYS A 261 3.54 15.46 -16.77
CA LYS A 261 5.00 15.33 -16.94
C LYS A 261 5.75 16.56 -16.40
N ALA A 262 5.25 17.75 -16.69
CA ALA A 262 5.84 19.00 -16.19
C ALA A 262 5.75 19.10 -14.67
N TRP A 263 4.59 18.77 -14.10
CA TRP A 263 4.36 18.76 -12.66
C TRP A 263 5.29 17.76 -11.94
N GLN A 264 5.41 16.52 -12.45
CA GLN A 264 6.33 15.51 -11.91
C GLN A 264 7.77 16.04 -11.83
N ALA A 265 8.25 16.62 -12.93
CA ALA A 265 9.61 17.15 -13.02
C ALA A 265 9.81 18.36 -12.09
N GLU A 266 8.86 19.31 -12.05
CA GLU A 266 8.91 20.50 -11.20
C GLU A 266 8.90 20.16 -9.72
N LYS A 267 8.05 19.21 -9.31
CA LYS A 267 7.89 18.83 -7.88
C LYS A 267 8.87 17.74 -7.42
N GLY A 268 9.70 17.19 -8.33
CA GLY A 268 10.75 16.25 -7.99
C GLY A 268 10.27 14.83 -7.64
N TYR A 269 9.17 14.37 -8.24
CA TYR A 269 8.65 13.00 -8.03
C TYR A 269 9.42 12.00 -8.89
N THR A 270 10.71 11.79 -8.57
CA THR A 270 11.66 11.01 -9.37
C THR A 270 12.50 10.02 -8.56
N SER A 271 11.99 9.56 -7.40
CA SER A 271 12.68 8.57 -6.59
C SER A 271 12.65 7.17 -7.22
N GLU A 272 13.77 6.45 -7.21
CA GLU A 272 13.85 5.04 -7.62
C GLU A 272 13.07 4.11 -6.67
N PHE A 273 12.83 4.55 -5.44
CA PHE A 273 12.08 3.81 -4.42
C PHE A 273 10.57 4.07 -4.49
N SER A 274 10.10 4.67 -5.58
CA SER A 274 8.69 4.98 -5.74
C SER A 274 8.18 4.73 -7.15
N LYS A 275 6.86 4.63 -7.22
CA LYS A 275 6.06 4.65 -8.44
C LYS A 275 5.05 5.78 -8.35
N VAL A 276 4.91 6.56 -9.43
CA VAL A 276 3.97 7.67 -9.49
C VAL A 276 2.88 7.40 -10.52
N TYR A 277 1.68 7.85 -10.22
CA TYR A 277 0.46 7.50 -10.93
C TYR A 277 -0.31 8.73 -11.38
N TRP A 278 -0.88 8.67 -12.59
CA TRP A 278 -1.78 9.68 -13.14
C TRP A 278 -2.56 9.10 -14.33
N PRO A 279 -3.83 9.53 -14.57
CA PRO A 279 -4.70 10.34 -13.73
C PRO A 279 -5.43 9.49 -12.67
N LYS A 280 -6.47 10.03 -12.04
CA LYS A 280 -7.44 9.23 -11.28
C LYS A 280 -8.26 8.35 -12.23
N ILE A 281 -8.95 7.35 -11.69
CA ILE A 281 -9.89 6.49 -12.44
C ILE A 281 -11.28 6.57 -11.84
N ARG A 282 -12.29 6.22 -12.64
CA ARG A 282 -13.67 6.05 -12.20
C ARG A 282 -14.09 4.59 -12.39
N ASP A 283 -14.82 4.04 -11.42
CA ASP A 283 -15.38 2.68 -11.50
C ASP A 283 -16.80 2.67 -12.09
N GLY A 284 -17.40 1.46 -12.17
CA GLY A 284 -18.77 1.27 -12.66
C GLY A 284 -19.85 1.85 -11.76
N GLY A 285 -19.54 2.09 -10.49
CA GLY A 285 -20.43 2.76 -9.52
C GLY A 285 -20.31 4.28 -9.53
N GLY A 286 -19.41 4.84 -10.34
CA GLY A 286 -19.17 6.28 -10.42
C GLY A 286 -18.19 6.81 -9.38
N ARG A 287 -17.62 5.94 -8.53
CA ARG A 287 -16.62 6.31 -7.51
C ARG A 287 -15.30 6.66 -8.19
N VAL A 288 -14.61 7.67 -7.69
CA VAL A 288 -13.33 8.15 -8.23
C VAL A 288 -12.21 7.76 -7.28
N PHE A 289 -11.19 7.08 -7.81
CA PHE A 289 -10.05 6.56 -7.05
C PHE A 289 -8.75 7.23 -7.48
N HIS A 290 -7.86 7.46 -6.54
CA HIS A 290 -6.46 7.73 -6.83
C HIS A 290 -5.83 6.48 -7.45
N LEU A 291 -5.07 6.68 -8.51
CA LEU A 291 -4.50 5.53 -9.21
C LEU A 291 -3.38 4.85 -8.41
N SER A 292 -2.75 5.54 -7.46
CA SER A 292 -1.81 4.95 -6.51
C SER A 292 -2.47 3.89 -5.63
N THR A 293 -3.70 4.15 -5.15
CA THR A 293 -4.48 3.17 -4.36
C THR A 293 -4.77 1.93 -5.19
N VAL A 294 -5.24 2.12 -6.43
CA VAL A 294 -5.49 1.01 -7.37
C VAL A 294 -4.22 0.24 -7.70
N GLY A 295 -3.11 0.95 -7.92
CA GLY A 295 -1.79 0.38 -8.16
C GLY A 295 -1.30 -0.46 -6.98
N THR A 296 -1.49 0.04 -5.75
CA THR A 296 -1.10 -0.67 -4.52
C THR A 296 -1.87 -1.98 -4.36
N VAL A 297 -3.19 -1.95 -4.55
CA VAL A 297 -4.03 -3.17 -4.55
C VAL A 297 -3.57 -4.16 -5.62
N THR A 298 -3.26 -3.65 -6.82
CA THR A 298 -2.81 -4.49 -7.93
C THR A 298 -1.45 -5.12 -7.64
N MET A 299 -0.49 -4.35 -7.09
CA MET A 299 0.81 -4.88 -6.65
C MET A 299 0.64 -5.99 -5.63
N MET A 300 -0.14 -5.74 -4.56
CA MET A 300 -0.38 -6.73 -3.52
C MET A 300 -1.01 -8.01 -4.09
N ARG A 301 -1.97 -7.89 -5.01
CA ARG A 301 -2.63 -9.04 -5.64
C ARG A 301 -1.65 -9.86 -6.48
N VAL A 302 -0.80 -9.20 -7.27
CA VAL A 302 0.22 -9.84 -8.09
C VAL A 302 1.22 -10.57 -7.20
N ASP A 303 1.76 -9.91 -6.20
CA ASP A 303 2.73 -10.50 -5.27
C ASP A 303 2.15 -11.74 -4.57
N LEU A 304 0.95 -11.63 -4.00
CA LEU A 304 0.30 -12.75 -3.33
C LEU A 304 0.04 -13.94 -4.28
N SER A 305 -0.23 -13.69 -5.56
CA SER A 305 -0.34 -14.75 -6.58
C SER A 305 1.00 -15.46 -6.85
N ARG A 306 2.12 -14.87 -6.41
CA ARG A 306 3.49 -15.36 -6.55
C ARG A 306 4.15 -15.64 -5.21
N ASN A 307 3.38 -16.07 -4.21
CA ASN A 307 3.85 -16.36 -2.84
C ASN A 307 4.55 -15.15 -2.18
N SER A 308 4.02 -13.96 -2.40
CA SER A 308 4.54 -12.67 -1.92
C SER A 308 5.94 -12.31 -2.41
N ILE A 309 6.38 -12.88 -3.54
CA ILE A 309 7.64 -12.54 -4.20
C ILE A 309 7.35 -11.47 -5.26
N PRO A 310 7.91 -10.24 -5.15
CA PRO A 310 7.53 -9.09 -5.97
C PRO A 310 8.27 -9.01 -7.31
N PHE A 311 8.37 -10.12 -8.06
CA PHE A 311 9.10 -10.17 -9.34
C PHE A 311 8.23 -9.97 -10.59
N GLU A 312 6.91 -10.07 -10.46
CA GLU A 312 6.00 -9.83 -11.56
C GLU A 312 5.49 -8.38 -11.55
N SER A 313 5.47 -7.75 -12.72
CA SER A 313 5.04 -6.36 -12.84
C SER A 313 3.51 -6.24 -12.69
N PRO A 314 3.00 -5.25 -11.91
CA PRO A 314 1.57 -4.95 -11.88
C PRO A 314 1.07 -4.29 -13.18
N SER A 315 1.96 -3.94 -14.10
CA SER A 315 1.61 -3.41 -15.41
C SER A 315 0.91 -4.46 -16.28
N ASN A 316 -0.14 -4.05 -16.99
CA ASN A 316 -1.03 -4.91 -17.78
C ASN A 316 -1.95 -5.82 -16.95
N GLU A 317 -2.00 -5.63 -15.65
CA GLU A 317 -2.94 -6.34 -14.78
C GLU A 317 -4.29 -5.64 -14.71
N GLN A 318 -5.37 -6.44 -14.65
CA GLN A 318 -6.74 -5.93 -14.61
C GLN A 318 -7.01 -5.09 -13.36
N ILE A 319 -7.68 -3.95 -13.58
CA ILE A 319 -8.11 -3.03 -12.52
C ILE A 319 -9.62 -2.78 -12.56
N MET A 320 -10.19 -2.38 -11.43
CA MET A 320 -11.58 -1.94 -11.34
C MET A 320 -11.70 -0.51 -11.86
N ALA A 321 -11.92 -0.34 -13.16
CA ALA A 321 -12.10 0.95 -13.79
C ALA A 321 -13.09 0.86 -14.95
N THR A 322 -13.74 1.98 -15.27
CA THR A 322 -14.57 2.18 -16.47
C THR A 322 -14.10 3.36 -17.31
N SER A 323 -13.36 4.29 -16.70
CA SER A 323 -12.78 5.44 -17.39
C SER A 323 -11.62 6.05 -16.61
N GLN A 324 -10.75 6.73 -17.31
CA GLN A 324 -9.83 7.72 -16.72
C GLN A 324 -10.63 8.94 -16.24
N PHE A 325 -10.13 9.63 -15.21
CA PHE A 325 -10.79 10.79 -14.62
C PHE A 325 -9.80 11.96 -14.46
N PHE A 326 -10.13 13.09 -15.10
CA PHE A 326 -9.31 14.30 -15.15
C PHE A 326 -10.01 15.51 -14.49
N GLY A 327 -11.06 15.28 -13.73
CA GLY A 327 -11.97 16.29 -13.15
C GLY A 327 -13.37 16.21 -13.74
N GLU A 328 -14.36 16.85 -13.10
CA GLU A 328 -15.79 16.74 -13.46
C GLU A 328 -16.11 17.23 -14.88
N ASN A 329 -15.34 18.17 -15.40
CA ASN A 329 -15.54 18.73 -16.75
C ASN A 329 -14.87 17.90 -17.87
N SER A 330 -14.42 16.69 -17.58
CA SER A 330 -13.58 15.87 -18.48
C SER A 330 -14.28 14.63 -19.07
N LYS A 331 -15.62 14.62 -19.15
CA LYS A 331 -16.43 13.43 -19.49
C LYS A 331 -16.08 12.75 -20.82
N ASN A 332 -15.51 13.49 -21.78
CA ASN A 332 -15.15 12.97 -23.11
C ASN A 332 -13.63 12.91 -23.32
N ARG A 333 -12.84 12.91 -22.25
CA ARG A 333 -11.39 12.77 -22.30
C ARG A 333 -10.97 11.35 -22.00
N GLY A 334 -9.88 10.96 -22.57
CA GLY A 334 -9.22 9.68 -22.39
C GLY A 334 -8.08 9.55 -23.38
N PHE A 335 -7.24 8.57 -23.20
CA PHE A 335 -6.17 8.23 -24.12
C PHE A 335 -5.98 6.71 -24.18
N ASP A 336 -5.44 6.27 -25.29
CA ASP A 336 -5.17 4.87 -25.57
C ASP A 336 -3.78 4.42 -25.06
N GLN A 337 -3.46 3.16 -25.28
CA GLN A 337 -2.20 2.55 -24.91
C GLN A 337 -0.99 3.24 -25.61
N GLN A 338 -1.13 3.63 -26.87
CA GLN A 338 -0.03 4.28 -27.61
C GLN A 338 0.28 5.66 -27.02
N THR A 339 -0.75 6.43 -26.72
CA THR A 339 -0.63 7.75 -26.09
C THR A 339 -0.11 7.66 -24.66
N ALA A 340 -0.50 6.62 -23.93
CA ALA A 340 -0.01 6.34 -22.57
C ALA A 340 1.52 6.16 -22.49
N ASN A 341 2.16 5.72 -23.59
CA ASN A 341 3.62 5.61 -23.65
C ASN A 341 4.35 6.96 -23.42
N LEU A 342 3.69 8.10 -23.69
CA LEU A 342 4.23 9.42 -23.39
C LEU A 342 4.34 9.70 -21.89
N LEU A 343 3.54 9.04 -21.07
CA LEU A 343 3.67 9.05 -19.60
C LEU A 343 4.75 8.05 -19.14
N ASN A 344 4.72 6.83 -19.69
CA ASN A 344 5.66 5.79 -19.32
C ASN A 344 7.12 6.15 -19.66
N GLU A 345 7.38 6.95 -20.71
CA GLU A 345 8.74 7.45 -21.01
C GLU A 345 9.34 8.32 -19.89
N LYS A 346 8.50 8.79 -18.95
CA LYS A 346 8.87 9.58 -17.77
C LYS A 346 8.64 8.84 -16.46
N GLY A 347 8.44 7.53 -16.50
CA GLY A 347 8.21 6.73 -15.29
C GLY A 347 6.84 6.94 -14.64
N ILE A 348 5.89 7.59 -15.33
CA ILE A 348 4.53 7.78 -14.84
C ILE A 348 3.68 6.58 -15.25
N THR A 349 3.07 5.93 -14.28
CA THR A 349 2.12 4.83 -14.48
C THR A 349 0.72 5.37 -14.68
N THR A 350 -0.03 4.74 -15.57
CA THR A 350 -1.40 5.14 -15.91
C THR A 350 -2.33 3.93 -16.01
N ALA A 351 -3.58 4.16 -16.36
CA ALA A 351 -4.58 3.14 -16.64
C ALA A 351 -5.06 3.28 -18.09
N VAL A 352 -5.20 2.18 -18.81
CA VAL A 352 -5.70 2.15 -20.18
C VAL A 352 -6.69 1.01 -20.39
N PHE A 353 -7.58 1.16 -21.40
CA PHE A 353 -8.38 0.05 -21.87
C PHE A 353 -7.58 -0.72 -22.93
N TRP A 354 -7.22 -1.97 -22.60
CA TRP A 354 -6.40 -2.83 -23.45
C TRP A 354 -6.89 -4.27 -23.41
N ALA A 355 -6.86 -4.95 -24.55
CA ALA A 355 -7.25 -6.35 -24.68
C ALA A 355 -8.65 -6.67 -24.07
N GLY A 356 -9.60 -5.73 -24.13
CA GLY A 356 -10.97 -5.92 -23.66
C GLY A 356 -11.20 -5.61 -22.19
N GLN A 357 -10.22 -5.10 -21.47
CA GLN A 357 -10.31 -4.77 -20.04
C GLN A 357 -9.53 -3.50 -19.69
N TRP A 358 -9.86 -2.89 -18.56
CA TRP A 358 -9.05 -1.82 -17.99
C TRP A 358 -7.86 -2.43 -17.25
N VAL A 359 -6.67 -1.93 -17.56
CA VAL A 359 -5.41 -2.41 -16.99
C VAL A 359 -4.56 -1.26 -16.47
N LEU A 360 -3.72 -1.56 -15.47
CA LEU A 360 -2.63 -0.69 -15.07
C LEU A 360 -1.57 -0.71 -16.18
N TRP A 361 -0.94 0.46 -16.49
CA TRP A 361 -0.01 0.58 -17.59
C TRP A 361 1.24 1.39 -17.24
N GLY A 362 2.37 0.72 -17.14
CA GLY A 362 3.68 1.29 -16.85
C GLY A 362 4.47 0.47 -15.84
N PRO A 363 5.61 -0.19 -16.23
CA PRO A 363 6.40 -1.06 -15.36
C PRO A 363 7.58 -0.33 -14.69
N HIS A 364 7.69 0.98 -14.84
CA HIS A 364 8.88 1.73 -14.43
C HIS A 364 8.76 2.33 -13.04
N THR A 365 9.92 2.60 -12.41
CA THR A 365 10.00 3.47 -11.23
C THR A 365 9.75 4.93 -11.63
N ALA A 366 9.50 5.79 -10.64
CA ALA A 366 9.36 7.23 -10.87
C ALA A 366 10.67 7.90 -11.35
N ALA A 367 11.82 7.27 -11.12
CA ALA A 367 13.12 7.75 -11.61
C ALA A 367 13.36 7.53 -13.10
N PHE A 368 12.57 6.66 -13.73
CA PHE A 368 12.80 6.29 -15.13
C PHE A 368 12.63 7.47 -16.09
N GLN A 369 13.60 7.61 -17.01
CA GLN A 369 13.53 8.53 -18.13
C GLN A 369 14.05 7.85 -19.40
N PHE A 370 13.20 7.73 -20.41
CA PHE A 370 13.60 7.14 -21.67
C PHE A 370 14.75 7.94 -22.32
N GLY A 371 15.82 7.24 -22.70
CA GLY A 371 17.02 7.87 -23.28
C GLY A 371 17.93 8.57 -22.27
N GLY A 372 17.57 8.58 -20.99
CA GLY A 372 18.44 9.07 -19.90
C GLY A 372 19.44 8.04 -19.45
N SER A 373 20.54 8.49 -18.81
CA SER A 373 21.45 7.63 -18.08
C SER A 373 20.93 7.40 -16.67
N MET A 374 20.72 6.14 -16.30
CA MET A 374 20.28 5.77 -14.96
C MET A 374 20.85 4.41 -14.56
N ASP A 375 20.86 4.10 -13.29
CA ASP A 375 21.20 2.78 -12.78
C ASP A 375 20.20 1.75 -13.32
N ALA A 376 20.70 0.62 -13.82
CA ALA A 376 19.87 -0.44 -14.39
C ALA A 376 18.86 -1.03 -13.39
N ARG A 377 19.19 -1.04 -12.08
CA ARG A 377 18.28 -1.49 -11.01
C ARG A 377 17.03 -0.62 -10.91
N ALA A 378 17.13 0.68 -11.21
CA ALA A 378 16.04 1.65 -11.08
C ALA A 378 15.12 1.73 -12.31
N ILE A 379 15.37 0.95 -13.37
CA ILE A 379 14.54 0.95 -14.59
C ILE A 379 13.12 0.45 -14.31
N PHE A 380 13.00 -0.66 -13.57
CA PHE A 380 11.71 -1.29 -13.28
C PHE A 380 11.43 -1.32 -11.78
N ASP A 381 10.17 -1.11 -11.41
CA ASP A 381 9.71 -1.19 -10.03
C ASP A 381 9.99 -2.55 -9.39
N VAL A 382 9.78 -3.63 -10.14
CA VAL A 382 10.06 -5.01 -9.69
C VAL A 382 11.54 -5.22 -9.34
N ASN A 383 12.47 -4.53 -10.01
CA ASN A 383 13.90 -4.66 -9.69
C ASN A 383 14.21 -4.14 -8.28
N ILE A 384 13.74 -2.93 -7.98
CA ILE A 384 13.94 -2.32 -6.65
C ILE A 384 13.23 -3.16 -5.58
N ARG A 385 11.98 -3.56 -5.83
CA ARG A 385 11.19 -4.36 -4.89
C ARG A 385 11.79 -5.74 -4.62
N MET A 386 12.37 -6.39 -5.63
CA MET A 386 13.10 -7.65 -5.47
C MET A 386 14.38 -7.48 -4.63
N LEU A 387 15.13 -6.39 -4.82
CA LEU A 387 16.30 -6.10 -3.99
C LEU A 387 15.89 -5.84 -2.53
N MET A 388 14.81 -5.07 -2.29
CA MET A 388 14.23 -4.87 -0.95
C MET A 388 13.79 -6.21 -0.34
N PHE A 389 13.09 -7.06 -1.10
CA PHE A 389 12.66 -8.38 -0.66
C PHE A 389 13.83 -9.24 -0.20
N ILE A 390 14.94 -9.30 -0.97
CA ILE A 390 16.12 -10.10 -0.63
C ILE A 390 16.77 -9.54 0.64
N THR A 391 16.98 -8.21 0.72
CA THR A 391 17.64 -7.58 1.88
C THR A 391 16.79 -7.68 3.15
N ASN A 392 15.48 -7.44 3.06
CA ASN A 392 14.57 -7.57 4.20
C ASN A 392 14.49 -9.02 4.70
N SER A 393 14.42 -9.98 3.77
CA SER A 393 14.41 -11.42 4.10
C SER A 393 15.69 -11.84 4.83
N PHE A 394 16.86 -11.41 4.35
CA PHE A 394 18.14 -11.69 5.01
C PHE A 394 18.13 -11.26 6.47
N GLN A 395 17.66 -10.04 6.74
CA GLN A 395 17.60 -9.49 8.10
C GLN A 395 16.64 -10.26 9.01
N LEU A 396 15.46 -10.64 8.50
CA LEU A 396 14.47 -11.41 9.25
C LEU A 396 14.96 -12.82 9.56
N ASP A 397 15.58 -13.51 8.61
CA ASP A 397 16.01 -14.89 8.75
C ASP A 397 17.21 -15.06 9.69
N HIS A 398 18.05 -14.03 9.77
CA HIS A 398 19.26 -14.08 10.59
C HIS A 398 19.18 -13.25 11.88
N GLY A 399 18.12 -12.49 12.08
CA GLY A 399 17.93 -11.62 13.27
C GLY A 399 18.07 -12.37 14.60
N THR A 400 17.60 -13.62 14.67
CA THR A 400 17.71 -14.47 15.88
C THR A 400 19.13 -15.01 16.14
N ARG A 401 20.05 -14.82 15.21
CA ARG A 401 21.45 -15.28 15.31
C ARG A 401 22.38 -14.18 15.81
N ILE A 402 21.92 -12.95 15.89
CA ILE A 402 22.69 -11.84 16.46
C ILE A 402 23.13 -12.22 17.88
N ASP A 403 24.34 -11.82 18.25
CA ASP A 403 25.05 -12.16 19.49
C ASP A 403 25.39 -13.66 19.66
N SER A 404 25.10 -14.49 18.67
CA SER A 404 25.56 -15.88 18.68
C SER A 404 27.07 -15.97 18.36
N PRO A 405 27.81 -16.95 18.91
CA PRO A 405 29.21 -17.14 18.60
C PRO A 405 29.43 -17.36 17.10
N MET A 406 30.05 -16.39 16.44
CA MET A 406 30.39 -16.50 15.01
C MET A 406 31.64 -17.39 14.82
N ASN A 407 31.45 -18.47 14.08
CA ASN A 407 32.51 -19.41 13.73
C ASN A 407 32.34 -19.85 12.26
N PRO A 408 33.34 -20.53 11.68
CA PRO A 408 33.27 -20.96 10.28
C PRO A 408 32.04 -21.82 9.94
N SER A 409 31.53 -22.61 10.89
CA SER A 409 30.33 -23.42 10.67
C SER A 409 29.07 -22.57 10.57
N LEU A 410 28.96 -21.51 11.37
CA LEU A 410 27.81 -20.56 11.27
C LEU A 410 27.90 -19.75 9.96
N ARG A 411 29.10 -19.28 9.58
CA ARG A 411 29.33 -18.63 8.27
C ARG A 411 28.82 -19.51 7.13
N ASP A 412 29.26 -20.78 7.10
CA ASP A 412 28.88 -21.72 6.04
C ASP A 412 27.38 -22.05 6.06
N THR A 413 26.78 -22.07 7.25
CA THR A 413 25.33 -22.24 7.41
C THR A 413 24.57 -21.08 6.79
N ILE A 414 24.97 -19.82 7.03
CA ILE A 414 24.35 -18.64 6.45
C ILE A 414 24.50 -18.65 4.93
N LEU A 415 25.72 -18.91 4.41
CA LEU A 415 25.98 -19.03 2.98
C LEU A 415 25.05 -20.06 2.31
N ASN A 416 24.92 -21.26 2.91
CA ASN A 416 24.07 -22.33 2.35
C ASN A 416 22.59 -21.98 2.38
N ILE A 417 22.10 -21.33 3.44
CA ILE A 417 20.70 -20.89 3.54
C ILE A 417 20.41 -19.86 2.44
N GLU A 418 21.21 -18.82 2.34
CA GLU A 418 21.00 -17.76 1.36
C GLU A 418 21.16 -18.28 -0.07
N GLN A 419 22.16 -19.12 -0.37
CA GLN A 419 22.30 -19.72 -1.70
C GLN A 419 21.08 -20.58 -2.05
N THR A 420 20.56 -21.36 -1.13
CA THR A 420 19.33 -22.18 -1.33
C THR A 420 18.11 -21.30 -1.65
N LYS A 421 17.99 -20.14 -0.99
CA LYS A 421 16.93 -19.17 -1.28
C LYS A 421 17.08 -18.58 -2.68
N LEU A 422 18.29 -18.16 -3.05
CA LEU A 422 18.56 -17.63 -4.39
C LEU A 422 18.25 -18.66 -5.48
N ASP A 423 18.64 -19.92 -5.29
CA ASP A 423 18.35 -21.03 -6.21
C ASP A 423 16.83 -21.27 -6.33
N SER A 424 16.11 -21.14 -5.22
CA SER A 424 14.63 -21.20 -5.22
C SER A 424 14.02 -20.05 -6.02
N LEU A 425 14.54 -18.82 -5.89
CA LEU A 425 14.08 -17.66 -6.66
C LEU A 425 14.35 -17.83 -8.17
N VAL A 426 15.46 -18.47 -8.55
CA VAL A 426 15.71 -18.85 -9.95
C VAL A 426 14.68 -19.88 -10.42
N SER A 427 14.39 -20.88 -9.59
CA SER A 427 13.45 -21.96 -9.94
C SER A 427 12.03 -21.46 -10.21
N VAL A 428 11.58 -20.40 -9.51
CA VAL A 428 10.28 -19.76 -9.74
C VAL A 428 10.32 -18.68 -10.82
N GLY A 429 11.49 -18.40 -11.40
CA GLY A 429 11.67 -17.41 -12.46
C GLY A 429 11.78 -15.96 -11.97
N ALA A 430 11.96 -15.72 -10.69
CA ALA A 430 12.15 -14.38 -10.12
C ALA A 430 13.56 -13.82 -10.41
N LEU A 431 14.54 -14.70 -10.45
CA LEU A 431 15.93 -14.39 -10.82
C LEU A 431 16.35 -15.18 -12.06
N ILE A 432 17.35 -14.68 -12.78
CA ILE A 432 17.97 -15.35 -13.93
C ILE A 432 19.49 -15.47 -13.75
N GLY A 433 20.08 -16.43 -14.45
CA GLY A 433 21.53 -16.70 -14.39
C GLY A 433 21.91 -17.51 -13.15
N ASN A 434 23.05 -17.20 -12.60
CA ASN A 434 23.62 -17.88 -11.43
C ASN A 434 23.82 -16.84 -10.33
N PRO A 435 22.80 -16.57 -9.51
CA PRO A 435 22.95 -15.69 -8.36
C PRO A 435 23.90 -16.33 -7.36
N ILE A 436 24.67 -15.53 -6.66
CA ILE A 436 25.71 -16.01 -5.75
C ILE A 436 25.67 -15.24 -4.45
N VAL A 437 25.93 -15.94 -3.36
CA VAL A 437 26.27 -15.34 -2.07
C VAL A 437 27.71 -15.70 -1.70
N GLU A 438 28.48 -14.71 -1.30
CA GLU A 438 29.89 -14.86 -1.00
C GLU A 438 30.24 -14.24 0.35
N PHE A 439 31.28 -14.79 0.98
CA PHE A 439 31.92 -14.21 2.16
C PHE A 439 33.36 -13.87 1.80
N LEU A 440 33.55 -12.64 1.34
CA LEU A 440 34.83 -12.19 0.78
C LEU A 440 35.78 -11.68 1.87
N GLU A 441 37.04 -12.10 1.81
CA GLU A 441 38.10 -11.65 2.74
C GLU A 441 38.35 -10.13 2.66
N LEU A 442 38.16 -9.55 1.48
CA LEU A 442 38.30 -8.10 1.26
C LEU A 442 37.26 -7.28 2.02
N GLU A 443 36.02 -7.78 2.11
CA GLU A 443 34.89 -7.14 2.79
C GLU A 443 34.83 -7.51 4.28
N ASN A 444 35.65 -8.49 4.72
CA ASN A 444 35.72 -8.98 6.10
C ASN A 444 37.14 -8.89 6.67
N PRO A 445 37.71 -7.68 6.80
CA PRO A 445 39.05 -7.53 7.37
C PRO A 445 39.08 -8.00 8.83
N VAL A 446 40.26 -8.45 9.28
CA VAL A 446 40.41 -8.99 10.66
C VAL A 446 39.96 -8.00 11.72
N SER A 447 40.15 -6.70 11.52
CA SER A 447 39.68 -5.66 12.45
C SER A 447 38.19 -5.69 12.70
N ASP A 448 37.41 -5.86 11.64
CA ASP A 448 35.94 -5.83 11.67
C ASP A 448 35.42 -7.15 12.23
N MET A 449 35.98 -8.28 11.80
CA MET A 449 35.65 -9.58 12.41
C MET A 449 35.99 -9.63 13.92
N MET A 450 37.05 -8.97 14.37
CA MET A 450 37.37 -8.85 15.81
C MET A 450 36.34 -8.01 16.58
N ASN A 451 35.67 -7.05 15.90
CA ASN A 451 34.58 -6.27 16.47
C ASN A 451 33.24 -7.02 16.42
N GLY A 452 33.17 -8.13 15.69
CA GLY A 452 31.92 -8.89 15.50
C GLY A 452 31.14 -8.48 14.25
N ASP A 453 31.73 -7.67 13.38
CA ASP A 453 31.11 -7.18 12.14
C ASP A 453 31.45 -8.14 10.99
N PHE A 454 30.43 -8.66 10.32
CA PHE A 454 30.58 -9.62 9.22
C PHE A 454 29.67 -9.24 8.06
N VAL A 455 30.18 -9.37 6.81
CA VAL A 455 29.50 -8.98 5.57
C VAL A 455 29.36 -10.18 4.65
N TRP A 456 28.18 -10.38 4.09
CA TRP A 456 27.90 -11.32 3.01
C TRP A 456 27.48 -10.53 1.77
N ASP A 457 28.18 -10.78 0.66
CA ASP A 457 27.88 -10.18 -0.64
C ASP A 457 26.89 -11.06 -1.40
N ILE A 458 25.77 -10.46 -1.83
CA ILE A 458 24.74 -11.14 -2.60
C ILE A 458 24.64 -10.48 -3.96
N ALA A 459 24.99 -11.21 -5.03
CA ALA A 459 24.90 -10.75 -6.40
C ALA A 459 23.77 -11.47 -7.14
N VAL A 460 22.81 -10.69 -7.65
CA VAL A 460 21.60 -11.20 -8.31
C VAL A 460 21.32 -10.47 -9.62
N THR A 461 20.63 -11.15 -10.53
CA THR A 461 20.06 -10.56 -11.73
C THR A 461 18.54 -10.83 -11.72
N ASN A 462 17.74 -9.78 -11.57
CA ASN A 462 16.30 -9.88 -11.58
C ASN A 462 15.77 -10.18 -12.99
N THR A 463 14.69 -10.95 -13.08
CA THR A 463 14.01 -11.20 -14.36
C THR A 463 13.31 -9.92 -14.81
N PRO A 464 13.67 -9.34 -15.97
CA PRO A 464 13.01 -8.13 -16.45
C PRO A 464 11.59 -8.43 -16.98
N PRO A 465 10.63 -7.53 -16.80
CA PRO A 465 9.32 -7.69 -17.43
C PRO A 465 9.42 -7.57 -18.96
N LEU A 466 8.61 -8.34 -19.67
CA LEU A 466 8.46 -8.21 -21.12
C LEU A 466 7.70 -6.90 -21.46
N LYS A 467 8.42 -5.79 -21.49
CA LYS A 467 7.85 -4.46 -21.75
C LYS A 467 7.38 -4.29 -23.20
N SER A 468 8.09 -4.89 -24.15
CA SER A 468 7.84 -4.72 -25.59
C SER A 468 8.21 -5.98 -26.36
N ALA A 469 7.31 -6.43 -27.22
CA ALA A 469 7.56 -7.52 -28.14
C ALA A 469 7.30 -7.05 -29.58
N THR A 470 8.24 -7.29 -30.47
CA THR A 470 8.13 -6.92 -31.90
C THR A 470 8.28 -8.15 -32.77
N ALA A 471 7.26 -8.46 -33.56
CA ALA A 471 7.35 -9.48 -34.60
C ALA A 471 7.73 -8.79 -35.94
N ARG A 472 8.78 -9.27 -36.54
CA ARG A 472 9.15 -8.89 -37.92
C ARG A 472 8.60 -9.95 -38.88
N VAL A 473 7.55 -9.64 -39.60
CA VAL A 473 6.97 -10.52 -40.59
C VAL A 473 7.56 -10.19 -41.96
N VAL A 474 8.10 -11.18 -42.64
CA VAL A 474 8.65 -11.05 -43.99
C VAL A 474 7.82 -11.93 -44.93
N TYR A 475 7.39 -11.34 -46.01
CA TYR A 475 6.77 -12.13 -47.08
C TYR A 475 7.86 -12.93 -47.82
N THR A 476 7.59 -14.19 -48.09
CA THR A 476 8.46 -15.07 -48.87
C THR A 476 7.66 -15.73 -49.98
N ASP A 477 8.27 -15.99 -51.11
CA ASP A 477 7.70 -16.71 -52.25
C ASP A 477 7.95 -18.21 -52.18
N GLU A 478 8.70 -18.69 -51.20
CA GLU A 478 9.05 -20.12 -51.03
C GLU A 478 7.81 -21.03 -51.01
N GLY A 479 6.69 -20.54 -50.46
CA GLY A 479 5.43 -21.29 -50.40
C GLY A 479 4.84 -21.63 -51.75
N PHE A 480 5.22 -20.92 -52.84
CA PHE A 480 4.75 -21.25 -54.18
C PHE A 480 5.35 -22.53 -54.73
N ALA A 481 6.47 -23.04 -54.19
CA ALA A 481 7.03 -24.34 -54.55
C ALA A 481 6.02 -25.51 -54.31
N ALA A 482 5.10 -25.36 -53.37
CA ALA A 482 4.07 -26.38 -53.08
C ALA A 482 3.09 -26.60 -54.26
N PHE A 483 2.91 -25.59 -55.14
CA PHE A 483 2.09 -25.77 -56.36
C PHE A 483 2.70 -26.73 -57.40
N PHE A 484 3.99 -26.99 -57.28
CA PHE A 484 4.72 -27.84 -58.20
C PHE A 484 5.22 -29.17 -57.57
N GLY A 485 4.67 -29.51 -56.40
CA GLY A 485 4.99 -30.78 -55.70
C GLY A 485 6.37 -30.77 -54.98
N GLY A 486 6.93 -29.61 -54.65
CA GLY A 486 8.09 -29.50 -53.77
C GLY A 486 7.70 -29.72 -52.31
N GLU A 487 8.38 -30.65 -51.58
CA GLU A 487 8.30 -30.86 -50.13
C GLU A 487 8.81 -29.62 -49.35
#